data_e7417a35ec5e8f50f0ff67fda4ef9718
#
_entry.id   e7417a35ec5e8f50f0ff67fda4ef9718
#
_cell.length_a   1.000
_cell.length_b   1.000
_cell.length_c   1.000
_cell.angle_alpha   90.00
_cell.angle_beta   90.00
_cell.angle_gamma   90.00
#
_symmetry.space_group_name_H-M   'P 1'
#
loop_
_entity.id
_entity.type
_entity.pdbx_description
1 polymer ?
#
loop_
_entity_poly.entity_id
_entity_poly.type
_entity_poly.pdbx_seq_one_letter_code
_entity_poly.pdbx_strand_id
1 'polypeptide(L)'
;MAAFAQPMTSEPNKAVVRAFVEAVNQRDWPRFDELLAPHFARHSSTSGQPKIRSRDQLRDFLTGEARTFLDAHKTIHFLVAEGDMVAVHSGFRGTQHGPMGRFPASGKPLSADFISIYRIADGRIAEAWVEWDCLNGLIQLGHLASPATEQPRT
;
A
#
# COMPACT_ATOMS: atom_id res chain seq x y z
N MET A 1 6.51 -1.54 44.70
CA MET A 1 7.39 -1.87 43.56
C MET A 1 6.54 -1.85 42.31
N ALA A 2 6.64 -0.81 41.51
CA ALA A 2 5.97 -0.76 40.22
C ALA A 2 6.74 -1.65 39.25
N ALA A 3 6.09 -2.71 38.75
CA ALA A 3 6.62 -3.54 37.68
C ALA A 3 6.74 -2.65 36.43
N PHE A 4 7.95 -2.33 36.02
CA PHE A 4 8.19 -1.75 34.72
C PHE A 4 7.68 -2.75 33.68
N ALA A 5 6.56 -2.41 33.03
CA ALA A 5 6.10 -3.15 31.86
C ALA A 5 7.26 -3.12 30.85
N GLN A 6 7.79 -4.29 30.52
CA GLN A 6 8.79 -4.39 29.45
C GLN A 6 8.17 -3.83 28.18
N PRO A 7 8.90 -3.01 27.39
CA PRO A 7 8.37 -2.56 26.11
C PRO A 7 8.05 -3.80 25.27
N MET A 8 6.76 -3.97 24.94
CA MET A 8 6.34 -5.02 24.01
C MET A 8 7.16 -4.82 22.74
N THR A 9 8.00 -5.81 22.42
CA THR A 9 8.86 -5.72 21.25
C THR A 9 7.97 -5.58 20.01
N SER A 10 8.12 -4.48 19.28
CA SER A 10 7.36 -4.21 18.05
C SER A 10 7.75 -5.10 16.86
N GLU A 11 8.75 -5.96 17.04
CA GLU A 11 9.28 -6.84 16.00
C GLU A 11 8.27 -7.88 15.46
N PRO A 12 7.44 -8.55 16.28
CA PRO A 12 6.39 -9.43 15.77
C PRO A 12 5.40 -8.71 14.85
N ASN A 13 5.01 -7.47 15.19
CA ASN A 13 4.09 -6.67 14.39
C ASN A 13 4.74 -6.25 13.06
N LYS A 14 6.00 -5.86 13.07
CA LYS A 14 6.77 -5.57 11.85
C LYS A 14 6.90 -6.82 10.97
N ALA A 15 7.09 -7.99 11.56
CA ALA A 15 7.19 -9.26 10.82
C ALA A 15 5.89 -9.58 10.07
N VAL A 16 4.72 -9.33 10.68
CA VAL A 16 3.41 -9.49 10.02
C VAL A 16 3.33 -8.59 8.77
N VAL A 17 3.74 -7.33 8.88
CA VAL A 17 3.70 -6.38 7.74
C VAL A 17 4.68 -6.78 6.64
N ARG A 18 5.89 -7.24 6.98
CA ARG A 18 6.84 -7.76 5.98
C ARG A 18 6.28 -8.97 5.25
N ALA A 19 5.70 -9.93 5.99
CA ALA A 19 5.08 -11.12 5.41
C ALA A 19 3.90 -10.75 4.49
N PHE A 20 3.10 -9.74 4.86
CA PHE A 20 2.00 -9.23 4.04
C PHE A 20 2.51 -8.66 2.69
N VAL A 21 3.53 -7.80 2.71
CA VAL A 21 4.10 -7.22 1.48
C VAL A 21 4.67 -8.32 0.59
N GLU A 22 5.34 -9.31 1.16
CA GLU A 22 5.88 -10.45 0.42
C GLU A 22 4.77 -11.32 -0.19
N ALA A 23 3.70 -11.63 0.57
CA ALA A 23 2.55 -12.36 0.06
C ALA A 23 1.89 -11.63 -1.13
N VAL A 24 1.78 -10.30 -1.07
CA VAL A 24 1.26 -9.49 -2.18
C VAL A 24 2.18 -9.57 -3.40
N ASN A 25 3.51 -9.44 -3.24
CA ASN A 25 4.47 -9.52 -4.32
C ASN A 25 4.44 -10.89 -5.01
N GLN A 26 4.31 -11.96 -4.24
CA GLN A 26 4.25 -13.34 -4.74
C GLN A 26 2.85 -13.74 -5.21
N ARG A 27 1.84 -12.91 -4.97
CA ARG A 27 0.42 -13.24 -5.22
C ARG A 27 -0.01 -14.51 -4.47
N ASP A 28 0.58 -14.72 -3.29
CA ASP A 28 0.25 -15.81 -2.38
C ASP A 28 -1.01 -15.45 -1.59
N TRP A 29 -2.17 -15.63 -2.22
CA TRP A 29 -3.46 -15.29 -1.63
C TRP A 29 -3.83 -16.13 -0.41
N PRO A 30 -3.52 -17.42 -0.33
CA PRO A 30 -3.69 -18.17 0.92
C PRO A 30 -2.92 -17.56 2.09
N ARG A 31 -1.66 -17.21 1.89
CA ARG A 31 -0.84 -16.54 2.92
C ARG A 31 -1.35 -15.15 3.25
N PHE A 32 -1.78 -14.39 2.26
CA PHE A 32 -2.43 -13.10 2.44
C PHE A 32 -3.65 -13.22 3.37
N ASP A 33 -4.52 -14.21 3.15
CA ASP A 33 -5.72 -14.43 3.94
C ASP A 33 -5.43 -14.75 5.42
N GLU A 34 -4.31 -15.43 5.70
CA GLU A 34 -3.86 -15.70 7.07
C GLU A 34 -3.40 -14.45 7.81
N LEU A 35 -2.81 -13.49 7.08
CA LEU A 35 -2.18 -12.28 7.63
C LEU A 35 -3.16 -11.15 7.90
N LEU A 36 -4.37 -11.19 7.33
CA LEU A 36 -5.39 -10.16 7.51
C LEU A 36 -6.58 -10.65 8.34
N ALA A 37 -7.12 -9.74 9.16
CA ALA A 37 -8.38 -9.99 9.83
C ALA A 37 -9.54 -10.01 8.80
N PRO A 38 -10.56 -10.88 8.98
CA PRO A 38 -11.72 -10.91 8.08
C PRO A 38 -12.43 -9.55 7.97
N HIS A 39 -12.49 -8.80 9.07
CA HIS A 39 -13.10 -7.46 9.15
C HIS A 39 -12.10 -6.32 8.88
N PHE A 40 -11.11 -6.57 8.03
CA PHE A 40 -10.13 -5.55 7.66
C PHE A 40 -10.80 -4.30 7.10
N ALA A 41 -10.27 -3.12 7.45
CA ALA A 41 -10.68 -1.85 6.87
C ALA A 41 -9.47 -1.07 6.32
N ARG A 42 -9.61 -0.52 5.11
CA ARG A 42 -8.61 0.38 4.52
C ARG A 42 -9.17 1.79 4.41
N HIS A 43 -8.39 2.74 4.87
CA HIS A 43 -8.64 4.17 4.76
C HIS A 43 -7.65 4.78 3.75
N SER A 44 -8.16 5.60 2.85
CA SER A 44 -7.36 6.42 1.93
C SER A 44 -8.13 7.65 1.55
N SER A 45 -7.50 8.80 1.53
CA SER A 45 -8.06 10.04 1.01
C SER A 45 -7.82 10.21 -0.49
N THR A 46 -7.05 9.32 -1.12
CA THR A 46 -6.80 9.34 -2.56
C THR A 46 -8.10 9.23 -3.35
N SER A 47 -8.36 10.21 -4.20
CA SER A 47 -9.57 10.27 -5.05
C SER A 47 -9.70 9.03 -5.93
N GLY A 48 -10.93 8.53 -6.07
CA GLY A 48 -11.24 7.40 -6.93
C GLY A 48 -10.89 6.03 -6.33
N GLN A 49 -10.34 5.97 -5.11
CA GLN A 49 -10.09 4.72 -4.44
C GLN A 49 -11.38 4.09 -3.89
N PRO A 50 -11.59 2.78 -4.04
CA PRO A 50 -12.76 2.12 -3.50
C PRO A 50 -12.73 2.09 -1.97
N LYS A 51 -13.90 2.11 -1.35
CA LYS A 51 -14.03 1.83 0.09
C LYS A 51 -13.84 0.33 0.31
N ILE A 52 -12.83 -0.04 1.10
CA ILE A 52 -12.51 -1.43 1.41
C ILE A 52 -12.81 -1.68 2.88
N ARG A 53 -13.70 -2.66 3.16
CA ARG A 53 -14.25 -2.98 4.49
C ARG A 53 -14.11 -4.46 4.84
N SER A 54 -13.42 -5.23 4.01
CA SER A 54 -13.12 -6.62 4.29
C SER A 54 -11.82 -7.04 3.63
N ARG A 55 -11.24 -8.14 4.14
CA ARG A 55 -10.07 -8.80 3.56
C ARG A 55 -10.33 -9.18 2.10
N ASP A 56 -11.51 -9.73 1.79
CA ASP A 56 -11.85 -10.17 0.44
C ASP A 56 -11.91 -9.00 -0.54
N GLN A 57 -12.47 -7.86 -0.13
CA GLN A 57 -12.46 -6.65 -0.95
C GLN A 57 -11.03 -6.12 -1.20
N LEU A 58 -10.13 -6.23 -0.22
CA LEU A 58 -8.73 -5.86 -0.42
C LEU A 58 -8.05 -6.81 -1.40
N ARG A 59 -8.30 -8.12 -1.29
CA ARG A 59 -7.75 -9.11 -2.24
C ARG A 59 -8.23 -8.85 -3.66
N ASP A 60 -9.50 -8.55 -3.86
CA ASP A 60 -10.05 -8.21 -5.17
C ASP A 60 -9.41 -6.95 -5.75
N PHE A 61 -9.23 -5.92 -4.92
CA PHE A 61 -8.55 -4.67 -5.29
C PHE A 61 -7.10 -4.93 -5.72
N LEU A 62 -6.32 -5.68 -4.94
CA LEU A 62 -4.92 -5.99 -5.23
C LEU A 62 -4.78 -6.95 -6.43
N THR A 63 -5.74 -7.85 -6.63
CA THR A 63 -5.81 -8.69 -7.83
C THR A 63 -6.05 -7.83 -9.07
N GLY A 64 -6.91 -6.82 -8.99
CA GLY A 64 -7.11 -5.82 -10.05
C GLY A 64 -5.83 -5.02 -10.33
N GLU A 65 -5.15 -4.56 -9.30
CA GLU A 65 -3.85 -3.88 -9.42
C GLU A 65 -2.82 -4.76 -10.15
N ALA A 66 -2.75 -6.06 -9.79
CA ALA A 66 -1.84 -7.00 -10.40
C ALA A 66 -2.16 -7.30 -11.88
N ARG A 67 -3.40 -7.14 -12.33
CA ARG A 67 -3.78 -7.23 -13.75
C ARG A 67 -3.42 -5.97 -14.52
N THR A 68 -3.52 -4.81 -13.87
CA THR A 68 -3.13 -3.52 -14.45
C THR A 68 -1.61 -3.41 -14.57
N PHE A 69 -0.88 -3.84 -13.56
CA PHE A 69 0.59 -3.81 -13.47
C PHE A 69 1.13 -5.24 -13.33
N LEU A 70 1.34 -5.93 -14.45
CA LEU A 70 1.75 -7.35 -14.45
C LEU A 70 3.12 -7.57 -13.77
N ASP A 71 3.99 -6.59 -13.84
CA ASP A 71 5.33 -6.54 -13.27
C ASP A 71 5.38 -5.77 -11.93
N ALA A 72 4.21 -5.57 -11.28
CA ALA A 72 4.12 -4.84 -10.01
C ALA A 72 5.03 -5.45 -8.94
N HIS A 73 5.79 -4.60 -8.27
CA HIS A 73 6.62 -4.98 -7.14
C HIS A 73 6.62 -3.89 -6.07
N LYS A 74 6.45 -4.28 -4.81
CA LYS A 74 6.48 -3.41 -3.64
C LYS A 74 7.76 -3.67 -2.85
N THR A 75 8.44 -2.58 -2.46
CA THR A 75 9.68 -2.64 -1.68
C THR A 75 9.49 -1.88 -0.37
N ILE A 76 9.79 -2.51 0.76
CA ILE A 76 9.81 -1.81 2.05
C ILE A 76 11.16 -1.10 2.18
N HIS A 77 11.12 0.22 2.34
CA HIS A 77 12.33 1.00 2.61
C HIS A 77 12.65 0.98 4.11
N PHE A 78 11.68 1.27 4.96
CA PHE A 78 11.79 1.13 6.41
C PHE A 78 10.41 0.98 7.09
N LEU A 79 10.45 0.50 8.33
CA LEU A 79 9.29 0.37 9.22
C LEU A 79 9.63 0.98 10.58
N VAL A 80 8.65 1.66 11.15
CA VAL A 80 8.66 2.06 12.56
C VAL A 80 7.40 1.54 13.22
N ALA A 81 7.47 1.17 14.50
CA ALA A 81 6.32 0.61 15.19
C ALA A 81 6.26 1.07 16.63
N GLU A 82 5.05 1.34 17.09
CA GLU A 82 4.71 1.67 18.47
C GLU A 82 3.38 1.03 18.83
N GLY A 83 3.34 0.31 19.95
CA GLY A 83 2.15 -0.42 20.38
C GLY A 83 1.68 -1.41 19.33
N ASP A 84 0.42 -1.31 18.92
CA ASP A 84 -0.21 -2.14 17.89
C ASP A 84 -0.10 -1.54 16.47
N MET A 85 0.58 -0.41 16.31
CA MET A 85 0.70 0.31 15.05
C MET A 85 2.07 0.10 14.40
N VAL A 86 2.08 -0.09 13.08
CA VAL A 86 3.30 -0.17 12.25
C VAL A 86 3.18 0.82 11.10
N ALA A 87 4.05 1.82 11.07
CA ALA A 87 4.17 2.73 9.95
C ALA A 87 5.25 2.23 8.97
N VAL A 88 4.96 2.34 7.68
CA VAL A 88 5.80 1.83 6.60
C VAL A 88 6.01 2.89 5.54
N HIS A 89 7.26 3.14 5.18
CA HIS A 89 7.61 3.78 3.92
C HIS A 89 7.98 2.70 2.92
N SER A 90 7.27 2.65 1.79
CA SER A 90 7.45 1.63 0.76
C SER A 90 7.42 2.24 -0.63
N GLY A 91 8.13 1.61 -1.58
CA GLY A 91 8.09 1.92 -2.99
C GLY A 91 7.21 0.93 -3.75
N PHE A 92 6.62 1.41 -4.83
CA PHE A 92 5.91 0.62 -5.83
C PHE A 92 6.54 0.86 -7.20
N ARG A 93 6.72 -0.19 -7.98
CA ARG A 93 7.09 -0.12 -9.39
C ARG A 93 6.20 -1.04 -10.20
N GLY A 94 5.84 -0.59 -11.40
CA GLY A 94 5.10 -1.40 -12.35
C GLY A 94 4.86 -0.66 -13.65
N THR A 95 4.55 -1.42 -14.71
CA THR A 95 4.18 -0.89 -16.03
C THR A 95 2.68 -1.03 -16.22
N GLN A 96 2.00 0.05 -16.62
CA GLN A 96 0.56 0.03 -16.81
C GLN A 96 0.17 -0.70 -18.10
N HIS A 97 -0.07 -1.98 -18.01
CA HIS A 97 -0.53 -2.83 -19.12
C HIS A 97 -2.06 -2.87 -19.27
N GLY A 98 -2.78 -2.62 -18.19
CA GLY A 98 -4.24 -2.63 -18.16
C GLY A 98 -4.85 -1.27 -17.77
N PRO A 99 -6.17 -1.15 -17.81
CA PRO A 99 -6.86 0.07 -17.39
C PRO A 99 -6.74 0.27 -15.88
N MET A 100 -6.70 1.53 -15.45
CA MET A 100 -6.76 1.95 -14.05
C MET A 100 -7.96 2.88 -13.86
N GLY A 101 -9.07 2.34 -13.36
CA GLY A 101 -10.34 3.05 -13.34
C GLY A 101 -10.76 3.52 -14.73
N ARG A 102 -10.97 4.82 -14.93
CA ARG A 102 -11.32 5.42 -16.23
C ARG A 102 -10.12 5.62 -17.17
N PHE A 103 -8.91 5.41 -16.69
CA PHE A 103 -7.70 5.66 -17.47
C PHE A 103 -7.31 4.38 -18.25
N PRO A 104 -7.20 4.45 -19.58
CA PRO A 104 -6.80 3.29 -20.39
C PRO A 104 -5.34 2.90 -20.13
N ALA A 105 -4.95 1.71 -20.57
CA ALA A 105 -3.56 1.27 -20.52
C ALA A 105 -2.65 2.27 -21.25
N SER A 106 -1.60 2.74 -20.59
CA SER A 106 -0.63 3.68 -21.19
C SER A 106 0.64 3.01 -21.69
N GLY A 107 0.94 1.80 -21.22
CA GLY A 107 2.22 1.13 -21.45
C GLY A 107 3.41 1.78 -20.75
N LYS A 108 3.18 2.79 -19.91
CA LYS A 108 4.24 3.55 -19.23
C LYS A 108 4.56 3.00 -17.86
N PRO A 109 5.81 3.16 -17.38
CA PRO A 109 6.21 2.78 -16.04
C PRO A 109 5.67 3.78 -15.01
N LEU A 110 5.34 3.25 -13.82
CA LEU A 110 5.03 3.98 -12.61
C LEU A 110 6.07 3.64 -11.54
N SER A 111 6.61 4.65 -10.90
CA SER A 111 7.41 4.52 -9.68
C SER A 111 6.85 5.49 -8.64
N ALA A 112 6.32 4.98 -7.54
CA ALA A 112 5.67 5.79 -6.53
C ALA A 112 6.04 5.30 -5.13
N ASP A 113 6.14 6.25 -4.19
CA ASP A 113 6.28 5.94 -2.78
C ASP A 113 4.91 5.99 -2.09
N PHE A 114 4.77 5.13 -1.09
CA PHE A 114 3.58 5.00 -0.27
C PHE A 114 3.94 5.19 1.21
N ILE A 115 3.11 5.90 1.93
CA ILE A 115 3.09 5.89 3.38
C ILE A 115 1.86 5.10 3.81
N SER A 116 2.10 4.04 4.56
CA SER A 116 1.04 3.19 5.09
C SER A 116 1.20 3.03 6.59
N ILE A 117 0.09 3.01 7.30
CA ILE A 117 0.05 2.68 8.73
C ILE A 117 -0.88 1.49 8.88
N TYR A 118 -0.42 0.46 9.58
CA TYR A 118 -1.18 -0.76 9.83
C TYR A 118 -1.44 -0.92 11.31
N ARG A 119 -2.68 -1.26 11.69
CA ARG A 119 -3.03 -1.74 13.03
C ARG A 119 -2.98 -3.26 13.06
N ILE A 120 -2.26 -3.80 14.02
CA ILE A 120 -2.17 -5.25 14.23
C ILE A 120 -3.05 -5.62 15.42
N ALA A 121 -3.92 -6.61 15.23
CA ALA A 121 -4.75 -7.20 16.26
C ALA A 121 -4.69 -8.73 16.13
N ASP A 122 -4.42 -9.42 17.23
CA ASP A 122 -4.32 -10.89 17.27
C ASP A 122 -3.38 -11.46 16.20
N GLY A 123 -2.23 -10.80 15.99
CA GLY A 123 -1.22 -11.20 15.01
C GLY A 123 -1.61 -11.02 13.54
N ARG A 124 -2.67 -10.25 13.26
CA ARG A 124 -3.19 -9.97 11.91
C ARG A 124 -3.34 -8.47 11.68
N ILE A 125 -3.24 -8.07 10.42
CA ILE A 125 -3.56 -6.70 10.02
C ILE A 125 -5.07 -6.52 10.05
N ALA A 126 -5.56 -5.66 10.95
CA ALA A 126 -6.98 -5.38 11.11
C ALA A 126 -7.42 -4.09 10.40
N GLU A 127 -6.50 -3.15 10.22
CA GLU A 127 -6.81 -1.84 9.66
C GLU A 127 -5.57 -1.24 8.97
N ALA A 128 -5.78 -0.45 7.94
CA ALA A 128 -4.71 0.26 7.25
C ALA A 128 -5.14 1.67 6.81
N TRP A 129 -4.21 2.60 6.93
CA TRP A 129 -4.25 3.93 6.30
C TRP A 129 -3.18 3.98 5.23
N VAL A 130 -3.54 4.35 4.00
CA VAL A 130 -2.63 4.27 2.85
C VAL A 130 -2.74 5.54 2.03
N GLU A 131 -1.61 6.26 1.88
CA GLU A 131 -1.56 7.47 1.08
C GLU A 131 -0.36 7.44 0.12
N TRP A 132 -0.54 8.05 -1.04
CA TRP A 132 0.49 8.19 -2.05
C TRP A 132 0.21 9.37 -2.96
N ASP A 133 1.20 9.86 -3.68
CA ASP A 133 1.06 10.96 -4.64
C ASP A 133 0.42 10.46 -5.95
N CYS A 134 -0.91 10.37 -5.93
CA CYS A 134 -1.70 9.96 -7.08
C CYS A 134 -1.57 10.93 -8.27
N LEU A 135 -1.44 12.24 -8.01
CA LEU A 135 -1.29 13.25 -9.06
C LEU A 135 -0.01 12.99 -9.86
N ASN A 136 1.11 12.86 -9.17
CA ASN A 136 2.38 12.54 -9.84
C ASN A 136 2.34 11.19 -10.56
N GLY A 137 1.67 10.19 -9.96
CA GLY A 137 1.47 8.90 -10.62
C GLY A 137 0.72 9.02 -11.95
N LEU A 138 -0.36 9.78 -12.01
CA LEU A 138 -1.12 10.01 -13.24
C LEU A 138 -0.32 10.80 -14.30
N ILE A 139 0.55 11.71 -13.85
CA ILE A 139 1.47 12.44 -14.74
C ILE A 139 2.51 11.48 -15.34
N GLN A 140 3.14 10.63 -14.53
CA GLN A 140 4.10 9.61 -15.00
C GLN A 140 3.48 8.68 -16.05
N LEU A 141 2.24 8.28 -15.84
CA LEU A 141 1.50 7.42 -16.76
C LEU A 141 0.97 8.17 -18.00
N GLY A 142 1.12 9.50 -18.06
CA GLY A 142 0.70 10.31 -19.20
C GLY A 142 -0.80 10.58 -19.25
N HIS A 143 -1.53 10.37 -18.15
CA HIS A 143 -2.96 10.63 -18.05
C HIS A 143 -3.29 12.09 -17.71
N LEU A 144 -2.33 12.78 -17.11
CA LEU A 144 -2.41 14.22 -16.80
C LEU A 144 -1.16 14.94 -17.28
N ALA A 145 -1.33 16.21 -17.67
CA ALA A 145 -0.20 17.08 -17.98
C ALA A 145 0.56 17.44 -16.70
N SER A 146 1.91 17.55 -16.80
CA SER A 146 2.70 18.12 -15.72
C SER A 146 2.32 19.57 -15.51
N PRO A 147 2.21 20.06 -14.24
CA PRO A 147 2.08 21.49 -14.01
C PRO A 147 3.24 22.23 -14.68
N ALA A 148 2.93 23.31 -15.38
CA ALA A 148 3.97 24.16 -15.96
C ALA A 148 4.85 24.67 -14.81
N THR A 149 6.14 24.39 -14.85
CA THR A 149 7.12 25.07 -13.99
C THR A 149 7.09 26.53 -14.39
N GLU A 150 6.55 27.43 -13.54
CA GLU A 150 6.73 28.85 -13.72
C GLU A 150 8.24 29.12 -13.72
N GLN A 151 8.78 29.45 -14.90
CA GLN A 151 10.12 30.03 -14.96
C GLN A 151 10.06 31.36 -14.22
N PRO A 152 10.99 31.64 -13.31
CA PRO A 152 11.07 32.95 -12.69
C PRO A 152 11.20 33.98 -13.81
N ARG A 153 10.27 34.94 -13.86
CA ARG A 153 10.38 36.09 -14.77
C ARG A 153 11.64 36.85 -14.39
N THR A 154 12.63 36.80 -15.26
CA THR A 154 13.82 37.67 -15.22
C THR A 154 13.46 39.14 -15.44
#